data_3072d9a856fc1b8a5b6962652b3a3e48
#
_entry.id   3072d9a856fc1b8a5b6962652b3a3e48
#
_cell.length_a   1.000
_cell.length_b   1.000
_cell.length_c   1.000
_cell.angle_alpha   90.00
_cell.angle_beta   90.00
_cell.angle_gamma   90.00
#
_symmetry.space_group_name_H-M   'P 1'
#
loop_
_entity.id
_entity.type
_entity.pdbx_description
1 polymer ?
#
loop_
_entity_poly.entity_id
_entity_poly.type
_entity_poly.pdbx_seq_one_letter_code
_entity_poly.pdbx_strand_id
1 'polypeptide(L)'
;MKIGKMKSGIQKKYLKYTIALLILALLMSSIGVWMFTYRRLSSAIVDKYTSLDEKMGIALDSLFQKSDEVLAECILNTDVQDSLRTGNLEEVEKTTISKYFAYIDMEHVSEYCYVDNKQNVYTRSYSKIDYEDFKKSKMSARLGDSYAKTKWFLAPDTLFGEGKQAVFIGRYVHSMEYAHEPGMLFLKMEEEFLDDILGSNPASISDAAVGIMDGNGQFWKMWHPDGYD
;
A
#
# COMPACT_ATOMS: atom_id res chain seq x y z
N MET A 1 60.35 27.70 -59.82
CA MET A 1 58.94 27.35 -59.63
C MET A 1 58.71 26.20 -58.60
N LYS A 2 59.37 26.20 -57.40
CA LYS A 2 59.26 25.17 -56.34
C LYS A 2 58.66 25.72 -55.05
N ILE A 3 58.59 27.02 -54.81
CA ILE A 3 58.19 27.64 -53.57
C ILE A 3 56.63 27.55 -53.35
N GLY A 4 55.86 27.63 -54.46
CA GLY A 4 54.37 27.56 -54.37
C GLY A 4 53.79 26.21 -53.94
N LYS A 5 54.42 25.10 -54.34
CA LYS A 5 53.96 23.73 -53.95
C LYS A 5 54.25 23.38 -52.46
N MET A 6 55.38 23.96 -51.94
CA MET A 6 55.73 23.72 -50.52
C MET A 6 54.82 24.49 -49.58
N LYS A 7 54.40 25.71 -49.83
CA LYS A 7 53.39 26.47 -49.08
C LYS A 7 52.05 25.79 -49.08
N SER A 8 51.58 25.21 -50.18
CA SER A 8 50.36 24.47 -50.33
C SER A 8 50.35 23.19 -49.46
N GLY A 9 51.48 22.48 -49.31
CA GLY A 9 51.61 21.30 -48.50
C GLY A 9 51.55 21.61 -47.00
N ILE A 10 52.14 22.65 -46.54
CA ILE A 10 52.12 23.11 -45.15
C ILE A 10 50.72 23.62 -44.80
N GLN A 11 50.08 24.40 -45.60
CA GLN A 11 48.70 24.86 -45.38
C GLN A 11 47.68 23.70 -45.25
N LYS A 12 47.81 22.69 -46.09
CA LYS A 12 46.99 21.51 -46.04
C LYS A 12 47.17 20.71 -44.70
N LYS A 13 48.40 20.65 -44.21
CA LYS A 13 48.68 20.00 -42.91
C LYS A 13 48.07 20.80 -41.77
N TYR A 14 48.25 22.12 -41.71
CA TYR A 14 47.66 22.97 -40.72
C TYR A 14 46.11 22.87 -40.74
N LEU A 15 45.49 22.90 -41.90
CA LEU A 15 44.04 22.76 -42.04
C LEU A 15 43.55 21.43 -41.48
N LYS A 16 44.25 20.32 -41.76
CA LYS A 16 43.88 19.00 -41.18
C LYS A 16 43.99 18.99 -39.67
N TYR A 17 45.05 19.55 -39.07
CA TYR A 17 45.17 19.62 -37.62
C TYR A 17 44.11 20.52 -36.99
N THR A 18 43.78 21.63 -37.60
CA THR A 18 42.73 22.53 -37.12
C THR A 18 41.35 21.84 -37.15
N ILE A 19 41.05 21.14 -38.24
CA ILE A 19 39.80 20.40 -38.37
C ILE A 19 39.75 19.24 -37.33
N ALA A 20 40.84 18.50 -37.14
CA ALA A 20 40.91 17.42 -36.14
C ALA A 20 40.71 17.96 -34.71
N LEU A 21 41.30 19.10 -34.39
CA LEU A 21 41.17 19.75 -33.09
C LEU A 21 39.76 20.25 -32.86
N LEU A 22 39.12 20.82 -33.90
CA LEU A 22 37.71 21.23 -33.86
C LEU A 22 36.77 20.06 -33.62
N ILE A 23 36.99 18.94 -34.33
CA ILE A 23 36.20 17.71 -34.14
C ILE A 23 36.39 17.19 -32.72
N LEU A 24 37.62 17.13 -32.21
CA LEU A 24 37.93 16.72 -30.86
C LEU A 24 37.21 17.58 -29.80
N ALA A 25 37.24 18.91 -29.98
CA ALA A 25 36.59 19.86 -29.10
C ALA A 25 35.06 19.67 -29.10
N LEU A 26 34.45 19.45 -30.28
CA LEU A 26 33.02 19.14 -30.39
C LEU A 26 32.65 17.82 -29.71
N LEU A 27 33.45 16.78 -29.87
CA LEU A 27 33.22 15.49 -29.18
C LEU A 27 33.31 15.62 -27.66
N MET A 28 34.33 16.32 -27.16
CA MET A 28 34.48 16.56 -25.72
C MET A 28 33.31 17.37 -25.16
N SER A 29 32.87 18.42 -25.89
CA SER A 29 31.69 19.21 -25.51
C SER A 29 30.42 18.37 -25.51
N SER A 30 30.21 17.55 -26.55
CA SER A 30 29.04 16.66 -26.63
C SER A 30 28.98 15.64 -25.48
N ILE A 31 30.12 15.04 -25.17
CA ILE A 31 30.22 14.08 -24.01
C ILE A 31 29.93 14.82 -22.70
N GLY A 32 30.46 16.03 -22.53
CA GLY A 32 30.21 16.83 -21.33
C GLY A 32 28.73 17.19 -21.16
N VAL A 33 28.09 17.66 -22.22
CA VAL A 33 26.66 17.99 -22.23
C VAL A 33 25.82 16.73 -21.96
N TRP A 34 26.13 15.61 -22.63
CA TRP A 34 25.44 14.36 -22.43
C TRP A 34 25.54 13.86 -20.98
N MET A 35 26.74 13.85 -20.40
CA MET A 35 26.99 13.43 -19.03
C MET A 35 26.27 14.32 -18.00
N PHE A 36 26.27 15.63 -18.23
CA PHE A 36 25.58 16.59 -17.37
C PHE A 36 24.06 16.43 -17.45
N THR A 37 23.52 16.30 -18.68
CA THR A 37 22.08 16.09 -18.89
C THR A 37 21.61 14.76 -18.28
N TYR A 38 22.38 13.68 -18.49
CA TYR A 38 22.07 12.38 -17.93
C TYR A 38 22.04 12.41 -16.39
N ARG A 39 23.04 13.03 -15.77
CA ARG A 39 23.06 13.16 -14.30
C ARG A 39 21.88 13.98 -13.77
N ARG A 40 21.56 15.10 -14.42
CA ARG A 40 20.40 15.93 -14.03
C ARG A 40 19.08 15.19 -14.18
N LEU A 41 18.90 14.51 -15.30
CA LEU A 41 17.69 13.75 -15.56
C LEU A 41 17.53 12.59 -14.56
N SER A 42 18.61 11.84 -14.33
CA SER A 42 18.62 10.75 -13.34
C SER A 42 18.31 11.25 -11.94
N SER A 43 18.92 12.37 -11.51
CA SER A 43 18.60 12.97 -10.19
C SER A 43 17.15 13.41 -10.11
N ALA A 44 16.64 14.10 -11.12
CA ALA A 44 15.25 14.57 -11.15
C ALA A 44 14.23 13.42 -11.11
N ILE A 45 14.54 12.30 -11.77
CA ILE A 45 13.72 11.09 -11.72
C ILE A 45 13.74 10.49 -10.31
N VAL A 46 14.91 10.32 -9.71
CA VAL A 46 15.05 9.79 -8.35
C VAL A 46 14.31 10.69 -7.36
N ASP A 47 14.50 12.01 -7.43
CA ASP A 47 13.84 12.97 -6.54
C ASP A 47 12.30 12.92 -6.69
N LYS A 48 11.81 12.77 -7.94
CA LYS A 48 10.38 12.60 -8.21
C LYS A 48 9.81 11.36 -7.52
N TYR A 49 10.46 10.19 -7.71
CA TYR A 49 9.97 8.94 -7.14
C TYR A 49 10.15 8.86 -5.62
N THR A 50 11.23 9.43 -5.08
CA THR A 50 11.42 9.55 -3.63
C THR A 50 10.34 10.41 -2.99
N SER A 51 10.01 11.55 -3.61
CA SER A 51 8.92 12.41 -3.11
C SER A 51 7.54 11.75 -3.20
N LEU A 52 7.33 10.92 -4.22
CA LEU A 52 6.09 10.15 -4.35
C LEU A 52 5.99 9.09 -3.24
N ASP A 53 7.05 8.32 -3.04
CA ASP A 53 7.14 7.28 -2.00
C ASP A 53 6.92 7.87 -0.60
N GLU A 54 7.54 9.01 -0.30
CA GLU A 54 7.34 9.74 0.96
C GLU A 54 5.88 10.18 1.16
N LYS A 55 5.23 10.72 0.13
CA LYS A 55 3.82 11.11 0.21
C LYS A 55 2.89 9.92 0.42
N MET A 56 3.16 8.82 -0.28
CA MET A 56 2.41 7.58 -0.10
C MET A 56 2.61 7.00 1.31
N GLY A 57 3.84 7.02 1.81
CA GLY A 57 4.14 6.61 3.17
C GLY A 57 3.34 7.41 4.20
N ILE A 58 3.32 8.74 4.07
CA ILE A 58 2.54 9.63 4.96
C ILE A 58 1.03 9.31 4.88
N ALA A 59 0.50 9.08 3.69
CA ALA A 59 -0.92 8.76 3.52
C ALA A 59 -1.28 7.41 4.14
N LEU A 60 -0.44 6.40 3.94
CA LEU A 60 -0.59 5.09 4.56
C LEU A 60 -0.47 5.15 6.08
N ASP A 61 0.51 5.87 6.61
CA ASP A 61 0.68 6.06 8.06
C ASP A 61 -0.54 6.75 8.69
N SER A 62 -1.10 7.76 8.01
CA SER A 62 -2.33 8.42 8.44
C SER A 62 -3.53 7.46 8.46
N LEU A 63 -3.65 6.62 7.44
CA LEU A 63 -4.69 5.60 7.37
C LEU A 63 -4.52 4.56 8.48
N PHE A 64 -3.29 4.13 8.74
CA PHE A 64 -2.97 3.19 9.82
C PHE A 64 -3.34 3.77 11.18
N GLN A 65 -2.98 5.01 11.45
CA GLN A 65 -3.32 5.69 12.70
C GLN A 65 -4.84 5.81 12.87
N LYS A 66 -5.56 6.26 11.84
CA LYS A 66 -7.01 6.36 11.85
C LYS A 66 -7.68 5.01 12.09
N SER A 67 -7.14 3.95 11.49
CA SER A 67 -7.61 2.59 11.70
C SER A 67 -7.42 2.12 13.13
N ASP A 68 -6.26 2.42 13.73
CA ASP A 68 -5.98 2.10 15.13
C ASP A 68 -6.93 2.83 16.09
N GLU A 69 -7.25 4.10 15.82
CA GLU A 69 -8.20 4.88 16.61
C GLU A 69 -9.61 4.26 16.56
N VAL A 70 -10.12 3.96 15.36
CA VAL A 70 -11.43 3.32 15.19
C VAL A 70 -11.47 1.93 15.84
N LEU A 71 -10.43 1.12 15.65
CA LEU A 71 -10.35 -0.19 16.30
C LEU A 71 -10.31 -0.06 17.83
N ALA A 72 -9.66 0.96 18.36
CA ALA A 72 -9.65 1.24 19.80
C ALA A 72 -11.05 1.61 20.31
N GLU A 73 -11.79 2.46 19.57
CA GLU A 73 -13.20 2.76 19.88
C GLU A 73 -14.09 1.52 19.87
N CYS A 74 -13.92 0.64 18.87
CA CYS A 74 -14.63 -0.62 18.82
C CYS A 74 -14.38 -1.49 20.05
N ILE A 75 -13.13 -1.56 20.50
CA ILE A 75 -12.77 -2.35 21.69
C ILE A 75 -13.38 -1.76 22.96
N LEU A 76 -13.47 -0.44 23.06
CA LEU A 76 -14.03 0.25 24.22
C LEU A 76 -15.57 0.29 24.22
N ASN A 77 -16.22 -0.11 23.14
CA ASN A 77 -17.67 -0.11 23.05
C ASN A 77 -18.29 -1.09 24.05
N THR A 78 -19.31 -0.64 24.78
CA THR A 78 -19.95 -1.43 25.86
C THR A 78 -20.56 -2.74 25.34
N ASP A 79 -21.25 -2.68 24.18
CA ASP A 79 -21.91 -3.87 23.63
C ASP A 79 -20.87 -4.93 23.21
N VAL A 80 -19.73 -4.48 22.65
CA VAL A 80 -18.60 -5.36 22.31
C VAL A 80 -17.99 -5.95 23.57
N GLN A 81 -17.78 -5.15 24.62
CA GLN A 81 -17.25 -5.64 25.91
C GLN A 81 -18.21 -6.60 26.60
N ASP A 82 -19.52 -6.32 26.56
CA ASP A 82 -20.53 -7.22 27.11
C ASP A 82 -20.58 -8.56 26.35
N SER A 83 -20.34 -8.57 25.05
CA SER A 83 -20.23 -9.81 24.28
C SER A 83 -19.11 -10.73 24.77
N LEU A 84 -18.04 -10.17 25.33
CA LEU A 84 -16.93 -10.95 25.90
C LEU A 84 -17.18 -11.41 27.32
N ARG A 85 -18.08 -10.74 28.07
CA ARG A 85 -18.34 -10.95 29.50
C ARG A 85 -19.45 -11.94 29.77
N THR A 86 -20.58 -11.79 29.10
CA THR A 86 -21.80 -12.60 29.35
C THR A 86 -21.79 -13.96 28.64
N GLY A 87 -22.50 -14.95 29.20
CA GLY A 87 -22.56 -16.30 28.65
C GLY A 87 -23.17 -16.37 27.24
N ASN A 88 -24.49 -16.29 27.13
CA ASN A 88 -25.20 -16.29 25.87
C ASN A 88 -25.88 -14.93 25.69
N LEU A 89 -25.54 -14.23 24.60
CA LEU A 89 -26.23 -13.02 24.20
C LEU A 89 -27.61 -13.37 23.63
N GLU A 90 -28.61 -12.59 23.99
CA GLU A 90 -29.91 -12.64 23.33
C GLU A 90 -29.79 -12.10 21.88
N GLU A 91 -30.72 -12.47 21.01
CA GLU A 91 -30.74 -12.02 19.60
C GLU A 91 -30.79 -10.50 19.45
N VAL A 92 -31.38 -9.81 20.44
CA VAL A 92 -31.42 -8.33 20.47
C VAL A 92 -30.01 -7.76 20.66
N GLU A 93 -29.22 -8.32 21.57
CA GLU A 93 -27.85 -7.87 21.85
C GLU A 93 -26.94 -8.15 20.65
N LYS A 94 -27.05 -9.31 20.02
CA LYS A 94 -26.33 -9.62 18.78
C LYS A 94 -26.67 -8.65 17.66
N THR A 95 -27.94 -8.28 17.54
CA THR A 95 -28.39 -7.28 16.56
C THR A 95 -27.80 -5.90 16.85
N THR A 96 -27.67 -5.52 18.12
CA THR A 96 -27.07 -4.24 18.53
C THR A 96 -25.61 -4.17 18.17
N ILE A 97 -24.84 -5.22 18.43
CA ILE A 97 -23.42 -5.31 18.02
C ILE A 97 -23.28 -5.23 16.50
N SER A 98 -24.10 -5.97 15.76
CA SER A 98 -24.07 -5.92 14.29
C SER A 98 -24.39 -4.51 13.75
N LYS A 99 -25.38 -3.82 14.35
CA LYS A 99 -25.71 -2.44 14.00
C LYS A 99 -24.58 -1.50 14.34
N TYR A 100 -23.95 -1.62 15.50
CA TYR A 100 -22.81 -0.80 15.87
C TYR A 100 -21.71 -0.87 14.81
N PHE A 101 -21.29 -2.06 14.42
CA PHE A 101 -20.28 -2.23 13.38
C PHE A 101 -20.74 -1.73 12.00
N ALA A 102 -22.04 -1.84 11.68
CA ALA A 102 -22.58 -1.33 10.42
C ALA A 102 -22.56 0.21 10.32
N TYR A 103 -22.59 0.90 11.46
CA TYR A 103 -22.55 2.38 11.52
C TYR A 103 -21.16 2.97 11.71
N ILE A 104 -20.13 2.15 11.90
CA ILE A 104 -18.75 2.63 11.92
C ILE A 104 -18.41 3.14 10.53
N ASP A 105 -18.30 4.46 10.43
CA ASP A 105 -17.82 5.13 9.22
C ASP A 105 -16.29 5.11 9.24
N MET A 106 -15.74 4.12 8.60
CA MET A 106 -14.32 4.01 8.39
C MET A 106 -14.02 4.08 6.90
N GLU A 107 -13.33 5.12 6.51
CA GLU A 107 -12.89 5.38 5.15
C GLU A 107 -12.11 4.18 4.61
N HIS A 108 -12.43 3.75 3.40
CA HIS A 108 -11.77 2.64 2.69
C HIS A 108 -11.99 1.24 3.32
N VAL A 109 -12.96 1.06 4.21
CA VAL A 109 -13.33 -0.26 4.71
C VAL A 109 -14.60 -0.78 4.04
N SER A 110 -14.49 -1.89 3.32
CA SER A 110 -15.63 -2.53 2.66
C SER A 110 -16.40 -3.46 3.58
N GLU A 111 -15.70 -4.25 4.38
CA GLU A 111 -16.30 -5.28 5.22
C GLU A 111 -15.62 -5.37 6.59
N TYR A 112 -16.36 -5.84 7.58
CA TYR A 112 -15.82 -6.21 8.89
C TYR A 112 -16.27 -7.62 9.29
N CYS A 113 -15.46 -8.25 10.14
CA CYS A 113 -15.80 -9.48 10.82
C CYS A 113 -15.34 -9.38 12.27
N TYR A 114 -16.28 -9.35 13.20
CA TYR A 114 -15.99 -9.50 14.62
C TYR A 114 -16.40 -10.90 15.06
N VAL A 115 -15.52 -11.56 15.79
CA VAL A 115 -15.75 -12.88 16.38
C VAL A 115 -15.55 -12.76 17.89
N ASP A 116 -16.58 -13.03 18.67
CA ASP A 116 -16.47 -13.03 20.12
C ASP A 116 -15.82 -14.33 20.66
N ASN A 117 -15.54 -14.36 21.94
CA ASN A 117 -14.94 -15.52 22.61
C ASN A 117 -15.88 -16.74 22.74
N LYS A 118 -17.11 -16.62 22.29
CA LYS A 118 -18.14 -17.68 22.24
C LYS A 118 -18.43 -18.17 20.85
N GLN A 119 -17.58 -17.73 19.89
CA GLN A 119 -17.68 -18.14 18.49
C GLN A 119 -18.89 -17.54 17.75
N ASN A 120 -19.55 -16.49 18.29
CA ASN A 120 -20.50 -15.74 17.50
C ASN A 120 -19.75 -14.84 16.51
N VAL A 121 -20.25 -14.79 15.27
CA VAL A 121 -19.66 -14.01 14.17
C VAL A 121 -20.61 -12.89 13.80
N TYR A 122 -20.06 -11.67 13.72
CA TYR A 122 -20.77 -10.45 13.37
C TYR A 122 -20.12 -9.84 12.13
N THR A 123 -20.89 -9.62 11.07
CA THR A 123 -20.40 -9.10 9.80
C THR A 123 -21.33 -8.04 9.25
N ARG A 124 -20.81 -7.16 8.38
CA ARG A 124 -21.60 -6.18 7.63
C ARG A 124 -22.38 -6.83 6.50
N SER A 125 -21.85 -7.88 5.93
CA SER A 125 -22.44 -8.58 4.79
C SER A 125 -23.74 -9.26 5.16
N TYR A 126 -24.74 -9.18 4.30
CA TYR A 126 -26.00 -9.93 4.42
C TYR A 126 -25.81 -11.45 4.24
N SER A 127 -24.63 -11.89 3.82
CA SER A 127 -24.28 -13.30 3.80
C SER A 127 -24.04 -13.79 5.24
N LYS A 128 -24.77 -14.81 5.65
CA LYS A 128 -24.53 -15.47 6.95
C LYS A 128 -23.19 -16.19 6.90
N ILE A 129 -22.16 -15.55 7.40
CA ILE A 129 -20.87 -16.18 7.67
C ILE A 129 -20.97 -16.78 9.07
N ASP A 130 -20.78 -18.07 9.18
CA ASP A 130 -20.74 -18.75 10.47
C ASP A 130 -19.28 -18.92 10.98
N TYR A 131 -19.15 -19.43 12.18
CA TYR A 131 -17.83 -19.64 12.79
C TYR A 131 -17.00 -20.69 12.05
N GLU A 132 -17.62 -21.68 11.44
CA GLU A 132 -16.91 -22.69 10.65
C GLU A 132 -16.32 -22.10 9.36
N ASP A 133 -17.02 -21.17 8.74
CA ASP A 133 -16.50 -20.43 7.58
C ASP A 133 -15.34 -19.52 7.99
N PHE A 134 -15.46 -18.80 9.10
CA PHE A 134 -14.37 -18.02 9.68
C PHE A 134 -13.14 -18.89 9.97
N LYS A 135 -13.32 -20.04 10.57
CA LYS A 135 -12.23 -20.99 10.87
C LYS A 135 -11.54 -21.50 9.60
N LYS A 136 -12.32 -21.83 8.56
CA LYS A 136 -11.77 -22.26 7.25
C LYS A 136 -10.95 -21.16 6.58
N SER A 137 -11.29 -19.89 6.78
CA SER A 137 -10.57 -18.75 6.22
C SER A 137 -9.15 -18.59 6.74
N LYS A 138 -8.82 -19.22 7.87
CA LYS A 138 -7.52 -19.12 8.56
C LYS A 138 -7.11 -17.69 8.93
N MET A 139 -8.05 -16.78 9.02
CA MET A 139 -7.77 -15.37 9.37
C MET A 139 -7.16 -15.25 10.77
N SER A 140 -7.64 -16.03 11.74
CA SER A 140 -7.09 -16.07 13.10
C SER A 140 -5.59 -16.39 13.13
N ALA A 141 -5.12 -17.29 12.26
CA ALA A 141 -3.70 -17.63 12.18
C ALA A 141 -2.82 -16.46 11.68
N ARG A 142 -3.41 -15.51 10.96
CA ARG A 142 -2.70 -14.31 10.49
C ARG A 142 -2.42 -13.31 11.59
N LEU A 143 -3.24 -13.27 12.63
CA LEU A 143 -2.97 -12.43 13.81
C LEU A 143 -1.75 -12.92 14.60
N GLY A 144 -1.57 -14.24 14.72
CA GLY A 144 -0.46 -14.82 15.48
C GLY A 144 -0.46 -14.31 16.92
N ASP A 145 0.72 -14.05 17.49
CA ASP A 145 0.90 -13.59 18.88
C ASP A 145 0.76 -12.07 19.07
N SER A 146 0.09 -11.36 18.18
CA SER A 146 -0.04 -9.89 18.24
C SER A 146 -1.07 -9.42 19.27
N TYR A 147 -0.88 -9.78 20.53
CA TYR A 147 -1.86 -9.67 21.64
C TYR A 147 -2.50 -8.29 21.85
N ALA A 148 -1.90 -7.20 21.47
CA ALA A 148 -2.47 -5.86 21.70
C ALA A 148 -2.25 -4.89 20.55
N LYS A 149 -1.69 -5.37 19.44
CA LYS A 149 -1.32 -4.52 18.31
C LYS A 149 -2.22 -4.82 17.12
N THR A 150 -2.63 -3.78 16.44
CA THR A 150 -3.23 -3.88 15.12
C THR A 150 -2.22 -4.43 14.14
N LYS A 151 -2.64 -5.37 13.34
CA LYS A 151 -1.82 -5.99 12.31
C LYS A 151 -2.45 -5.82 10.95
N TRP A 152 -1.67 -5.31 10.02
CA TRP A 152 -2.00 -5.25 8.61
C TRP A 152 -1.39 -6.46 7.90
N PHE A 153 -2.14 -7.10 7.04
CA PHE A 153 -1.68 -8.27 6.30
C PHE A 153 -2.44 -8.48 5.00
N LEU A 154 -1.78 -9.13 4.05
CA LEU A 154 -2.38 -9.62 2.83
C LEU A 154 -2.89 -11.05 3.03
N ALA A 155 -4.10 -11.32 2.60
CA ALA A 155 -4.66 -12.66 2.59
C ALA A 155 -5.63 -12.84 1.42
N PRO A 156 -5.81 -14.10 0.94
CA PRO A 156 -6.92 -14.40 0.05
C PRO A 156 -8.24 -14.13 0.77
N ASP A 157 -9.12 -13.37 0.15
CA ASP A 157 -10.46 -13.09 0.67
C ASP A 157 -11.38 -14.30 0.46
N THR A 158 -11.23 -15.26 1.32
CA THR A 158 -12.09 -16.47 1.34
C THR A 158 -13.32 -16.30 2.23
N LEU A 159 -13.43 -15.16 2.91
CA LEU A 159 -14.53 -14.90 3.85
C LEU A 159 -15.63 -14.04 3.21
N PHE A 160 -15.28 -13.00 2.48
CA PHE A 160 -16.22 -12.04 1.91
C PHE A 160 -16.25 -12.04 0.37
N GLY A 161 -15.31 -12.70 -0.28
CA GLY A 161 -15.12 -12.63 -1.72
C GLY A 161 -14.66 -13.93 -2.37
N GLU A 162 -14.19 -13.82 -3.60
CA GLU A 162 -13.84 -14.94 -4.48
C GLU A 162 -12.41 -15.50 -4.28
N GLY A 163 -11.80 -15.26 -3.14
CA GLY A 163 -10.44 -15.73 -2.87
C GLY A 163 -9.33 -14.89 -3.50
N LYS A 164 -9.66 -13.72 -4.04
CA LYS A 164 -8.64 -12.75 -4.49
C LYS A 164 -7.87 -12.20 -3.30
N GLN A 165 -6.63 -11.78 -3.53
CA GLN A 165 -5.83 -11.12 -2.50
C GLN A 165 -6.49 -9.80 -2.10
N ALA A 166 -6.62 -9.59 -0.79
CA ALA A 166 -7.13 -8.35 -0.22
C ALA A 166 -6.28 -7.93 0.99
N VAL A 167 -6.37 -6.66 1.34
CA VAL A 167 -5.73 -6.10 2.53
C VAL A 167 -6.70 -6.21 3.69
N PHE A 168 -6.20 -6.75 4.78
CA PHE A 168 -6.94 -6.87 6.03
C PHE A 168 -6.21 -6.18 7.17
N ILE A 169 -7.00 -5.62 8.07
CA ILE A 169 -6.54 -5.12 9.36
C ILE A 169 -7.16 -6.02 10.41
N GLY A 170 -6.35 -6.52 11.32
CA GLY A 170 -6.84 -7.40 12.38
C GLY A 170 -6.30 -7.05 13.75
N ARG A 171 -7.10 -7.27 14.77
CA ARG A 171 -6.73 -7.06 16.16
C ARG A 171 -7.49 -8.01 17.09
N TYR A 172 -6.83 -8.42 18.18
CA TYR A 172 -7.52 -9.08 19.30
C TYR A 172 -8.30 -8.07 20.14
N VAL A 173 -9.49 -8.47 20.56
CA VAL A 173 -10.38 -7.68 21.40
C VAL A 173 -10.41 -8.33 22.77
N HIS A 174 -9.70 -7.74 23.73
CA HIS A 174 -9.62 -8.23 25.10
C HIS A 174 -10.73 -7.64 25.95
N SER A 175 -11.27 -8.45 26.88
CA SER A 175 -12.16 -7.93 27.91
C SER A 175 -11.37 -6.99 28.83
N MET A 176 -11.97 -5.85 29.17
CA MET A 176 -11.38 -4.88 30.11
C MET A 176 -11.48 -5.30 31.56
N GLU A 177 -12.42 -6.19 31.90
CA GLU A 177 -12.73 -6.56 33.28
C GLU A 177 -12.17 -7.93 33.69
N TYR A 178 -12.00 -8.84 32.73
CA TYR A 178 -11.70 -10.24 33.03
C TYR A 178 -10.66 -10.81 32.05
N ALA A 179 -9.82 -11.71 32.56
CA ALA A 179 -8.88 -12.49 31.76
C ALA A 179 -9.59 -13.66 31.05
N HIS A 180 -10.46 -13.32 30.10
CA HIS A 180 -11.09 -14.31 29.22
C HIS A 180 -10.33 -14.44 27.90
N GLU A 181 -10.64 -15.48 27.14
CA GLU A 181 -10.19 -15.59 25.77
C GLU A 181 -10.62 -14.35 24.97
N PRO A 182 -9.74 -13.75 24.19
CA PRO A 182 -10.06 -12.55 23.42
C PRO A 182 -11.00 -12.88 22.27
N GLY A 183 -11.82 -11.91 21.90
CA GLY A 183 -12.43 -11.86 20.57
C GLY A 183 -11.43 -11.44 19.51
N MET A 184 -11.84 -11.44 18.25
CA MET A 184 -11.04 -11.04 17.11
C MET A 184 -11.84 -10.10 16.22
N LEU A 185 -11.25 -8.98 15.83
CA LEU A 185 -11.84 -8.03 14.90
C LEU A 185 -10.97 -7.93 13.66
N PHE A 186 -11.60 -8.06 12.50
CA PHE A 186 -11.00 -7.94 11.19
C PHE A 186 -11.76 -6.91 10.36
N LEU A 187 -11.04 -6.07 9.66
CA LEU A 187 -11.54 -5.12 8.69
C LEU A 187 -10.93 -5.47 7.33
N LYS A 188 -11.75 -5.50 6.29
CA LYS A 188 -11.29 -5.64 4.91
C LYS A 188 -11.26 -4.26 4.27
N MET A 189 -10.14 -3.91 3.66
CA MET A 189 -10.01 -2.67 2.90
C MET A 189 -10.69 -2.76 1.55
N GLU A 190 -11.19 -1.63 1.07
CA GLU A 190 -11.70 -1.49 -0.31
C GLU A 190 -10.58 -1.73 -1.32
N GLU A 191 -10.93 -2.24 -2.50
CA GLU A 191 -9.92 -2.47 -3.55
C GLU A 191 -9.38 -1.15 -4.12
N GLU A 192 -10.20 -0.10 -4.07
CA GLU A 192 -9.92 1.22 -4.63
C GLU A 192 -9.10 2.12 -3.69
N PHE A 193 -8.86 1.73 -2.44
CA PHE A 193 -8.22 2.64 -1.48
C PHE A 193 -6.84 3.14 -1.94
N LEU A 194 -6.12 2.35 -2.74
CA LEU A 194 -4.88 2.79 -3.37
C LEU A 194 -5.12 3.85 -4.45
N ASP A 195 -6.19 3.71 -5.21
CA ASP A 195 -6.53 4.66 -6.26
C ASP A 195 -6.82 6.04 -5.65
N ASP A 196 -7.43 6.09 -4.47
CA ASP A 196 -7.69 7.34 -3.75
C ASP A 196 -6.40 7.95 -3.17
N ILE A 197 -5.51 7.13 -2.61
CA ILE A 197 -4.20 7.59 -2.13
C ILE A 197 -3.34 8.10 -3.29
N LEU A 198 -3.37 7.43 -4.44
CA LEU A 198 -2.58 7.75 -5.62
C LEU A 198 -3.25 8.81 -6.50
N GLY A 199 -4.59 8.81 -6.57
CA GLY A 199 -5.41 9.67 -7.43
C GLY A 199 -5.29 11.15 -7.11
N SER A 200 -4.85 11.50 -5.91
CA SER A 200 -4.57 12.89 -5.53
C SER A 200 -3.40 13.51 -6.34
N ASN A 201 -2.65 12.71 -7.12
CA ASN A 201 -1.52 13.22 -7.92
C ASN A 201 -1.26 12.42 -9.22
N PRO A 202 -2.25 12.29 -10.13
CA PRO A 202 -2.17 11.41 -11.30
C PRO A 202 -1.03 11.81 -12.27
N ALA A 203 -0.69 13.10 -12.37
CA ALA A 203 0.37 13.58 -13.25
C ALA A 203 1.79 13.14 -12.84
N SER A 204 1.98 12.73 -11.58
CA SER A 204 3.29 12.28 -11.09
C SER A 204 3.53 10.78 -11.28
N ILE A 205 2.47 10.01 -11.63
CA ILE A 205 2.49 8.55 -11.64
C ILE A 205 2.32 7.98 -13.06
N SER A 206 2.16 8.84 -14.08
CA SER A 206 1.87 8.42 -15.47
C SER A 206 2.84 7.36 -16.03
N ASP A 207 4.02 7.21 -15.43
CA ASP A 207 5.09 6.36 -15.94
C ASP A 207 5.55 5.29 -14.92
N ALA A 208 4.83 5.10 -13.81
CA ALA A 208 5.21 4.18 -12.74
C ALA A 208 4.11 3.18 -12.42
N ALA A 209 4.49 1.94 -12.16
CA ALA A 209 3.63 0.96 -11.51
C ALA A 209 3.86 1.04 -9.99
N VAL A 210 2.79 1.06 -9.23
CA VAL A 210 2.84 1.12 -7.76
C VAL A 210 2.04 -0.04 -7.19
N GLY A 211 2.57 -0.67 -6.15
CA GLY A 211 1.90 -1.77 -5.48
C GLY A 211 2.26 -1.84 -4.01
N ILE A 212 1.46 -2.56 -3.24
CA ILE A 212 1.75 -2.86 -1.84
C ILE A 212 2.34 -4.26 -1.75
N MET A 213 3.39 -4.38 -0.96
CA MET A 213 4.02 -5.65 -0.63
C MET A 213 4.05 -5.79 0.90
N ASP A 214 3.62 -6.96 1.40
CA ASP A 214 3.73 -7.25 2.83
C ASP A 214 5.17 -7.63 3.23
N GLY A 215 5.42 -7.73 4.55
CA GLY A 215 6.72 -8.12 5.08
C GLY A 215 7.19 -9.54 4.69
N ASN A 216 6.32 -10.36 4.09
CA ASN A 216 6.62 -11.69 3.57
C ASN A 216 6.90 -11.68 2.06
N GLY A 217 6.91 -10.51 1.42
CA GLY A 217 7.12 -10.37 -0.02
C GLY A 217 5.90 -10.72 -0.87
N GLN A 218 4.70 -10.79 -0.29
CA GLN A 218 3.47 -10.98 -1.05
C GLN A 218 3.01 -9.64 -1.61
N PHE A 219 2.79 -9.60 -2.92
CA PHE A 219 2.26 -8.42 -3.60
C PHE A 219 0.74 -8.42 -3.58
N TRP A 220 0.19 -7.22 -3.35
CA TRP A 220 -1.20 -6.92 -3.60
C TRP A 220 -1.28 -5.86 -4.69
N LYS A 221 -2.21 -6.01 -5.61
CA LYS A 221 -2.55 -5.14 -6.75
C LYS A 221 -1.47 -4.12 -7.12
N MET A 222 -0.98 -4.21 -8.32
CA MET A 222 -0.16 -3.15 -8.90
C MET A 222 -1.09 -2.17 -9.60
N TRP A 223 -0.99 -0.90 -9.24
CA TRP A 223 -1.61 0.17 -10.00
C TRP A 223 -0.75 0.43 -11.24
N HIS A 224 -1.38 0.40 -12.41
CA HIS A 224 -0.75 0.75 -13.67
C HIS A 224 -1.45 1.97 -14.26
N PRO A 225 -0.73 2.94 -14.85
CA PRO A 225 -1.35 3.92 -15.70
C PRO A 225 -2.02 3.21 -16.89
N ASP A 226 -3.16 3.72 -17.32
CA ASP A 226 -3.95 3.17 -18.41
C ASP A 226 -3.06 2.79 -19.61
N GLY A 227 -3.02 1.52 -19.97
CA GLY A 227 -2.31 1.02 -21.16
C GLY A 227 -1.22 -0.02 -20.93
N TYR A 228 -0.99 -0.47 -19.71
CA TYR A 228 -0.11 -1.61 -19.42
C TYR A 228 -0.95 -2.75 -18.81
N ASP A 229 -1.39 -3.66 -19.64
CA ASP A 229 -1.87 -4.99 -19.25
C ASP A 229 -0.67 -5.97 -19.12
#